data_0cacc810fa4a246d38e1f4093827ee0e
#
_entry.id   0cacc810fa4a246d38e1f4093827ee0e
#
_cell.length_a   1.000
_cell.length_b   1.000
_cell.length_c   1.000
_cell.angle_alpha   90.00
_cell.angle_beta   90.00
_cell.angle_gamma   90.00
#
_symmetry.space_group_name_H-M   'P 1'
#
loop_
_entity.id
_entity.type
_entity.pdbx_description
1 polymer ?
#
loop_
_entity_poly.entity_id
_entity_poly.type
_entity_poly.pdbx_seq_one_letter_code
_entity_poly.pdbx_strand_id
1 'polypeptide(L)'
;MSTKNINIGESELEIMKVIWRAGMPINSTTISEAVKEKGWKRSTIATFLVRLLEKGAISAKKIGKSLYYTPILAAKEYKKMQAKSLIKNLFDGSVGDLVTALFEDEQFSDKDIRELKAIFEDKEGRN
;
A
#
# COMPACT_ATOMS: atom_id res chain seq x y z
N MET A 1 15.97 10.12 -4.44
CA MET A 1 15.86 9.60 -3.07
C MET A 1 15.18 8.26 -3.05
N SER A 2 15.70 7.38 -2.22
CA SER A 2 15.14 6.03 -2.12
C SER A 2 13.89 6.01 -1.24
N THR A 3 12.85 5.32 -1.69
CA THR A 3 11.62 5.09 -0.92
C THR A 3 11.64 3.74 -0.19
N LYS A 4 12.80 3.06 -0.20
CA LYS A 4 12.90 1.67 0.27
C LYS A 4 12.59 1.43 1.75
N ASN A 5 12.76 2.43 2.60
CA ASN A 5 12.60 2.24 4.05
C ASN A 5 11.43 3.03 4.63
N ILE A 6 10.48 3.40 3.79
CA ILE A 6 9.31 4.14 4.28
C ILE A 6 8.40 3.18 5.03
N ASN A 7 8.15 3.49 6.30
CA ASN A 7 7.27 2.71 7.16
C ASN A 7 5.92 3.42 7.29
N ILE A 8 4.88 2.81 6.74
CA ILE A 8 3.54 3.36 6.73
C ILE A 8 2.70 2.69 7.82
N GLY A 9 2.13 3.47 8.74
CA GLY A 9 1.23 2.96 9.76
C GLY A 9 -0.12 2.56 9.15
N GLU A 10 -0.91 1.78 9.89
CA GLU A 10 -2.21 1.29 9.39
C GLU A 10 -3.15 2.41 8.96
N SER A 11 -3.26 3.47 9.76
CA SER A 11 -4.14 4.60 9.43
C SER A 11 -3.60 5.39 8.25
N GLU A 12 -2.30 5.60 8.22
CA GLU A 12 -1.63 6.26 7.10
C GLU A 12 -1.83 5.50 5.80
N LEU A 13 -1.85 4.16 5.88
CA LEU A 13 -2.06 3.31 4.72
C LEU A 13 -3.46 3.54 4.12
N GLU A 14 -4.47 3.75 4.96
CA GLU A 14 -5.82 4.04 4.45
C GLU A 14 -5.83 5.34 3.63
N ILE A 15 -5.07 6.34 4.08
CA ILE A 15 -4.90 7.59 3.33
C ILE A 15 -4.14 7.34 2.01
N MET A 16 -3.06 6.56 2.08
CA MET A 16 -2.27 6.21 0.89
C MET A 16 -3.11 5.50 -0.16
N LYS A 17 -3.99 4.59 0.26
CA LYS A 17 -4.87 3.87 -0.66
C LYS A 17 -5.77 4.82 -1.45
N VAL A 18 -6.28 5.86 -0.79
CA VAL A 18 -7.10 6.89 -1.46
C VAL A 18 -6.25 7.64 -2.49
N ILE A 19 -5.05 8.06 -2.10
CA ILE A 19 -4.15 8.80 -2.99
C ILE A 19 -3.74 7.95 -4.20
N TRP A 20 -3.41 6.67 -3.97
CA TRP A 20 -3.05 5.76 -5.06
C TRP A 20 -4.21 5.53 -6.03
N ARG A 21 -5.43 5.34 -5.50
CA ARG A 21 -6.62 5.08 -6.34
C ARG A 21 -7.05 6.27 -7.16
N ALA A 22 -6.74 7.48 -6.69
CA ALA A 22 -7.15 8.69 -7.37
C ALA A 22 -6.55 8.85 -8.77
N GLY A 23 -5.30 8.43 -8.94
CA GLY A 23 -4.61 8.54 -10.23
C GLY A 23 -4.35 9.98 -10.67
N MET A 24 -4.60 10.94 -9.80
CA MET A 24 -4.42 12.37 -10.04
C MET A 24 -4.25 13.09 -8.70
N PRO A 25 -3.69 14.30 -8.69
CA PRO A 25 -3.58 15.06 -7.45
C PRO A 25 -4.95 15.30 -6.82
N ILE A 26 -5.06 15.11 -5.52
CA ILE A 26 -6.30 15.32 -4.78
C ILE A 26 -6.04 16.13 -3.51
N ASN A 27 -7.05 16.87 -3.06
CA ASN A 27 -6.94 17.69 -1.86
C ASN A 27 -7.47 16.97 -0.62
N SER A 28 -7.29 17.59 0.56
CA SER A 28 -7.71 16.99 1.82
C SER A 28 -9.22 16.79 1.92
N THR A 29 -10.00 17.64 1.27
CA THR A 29 -11.47 17.49 1.28
C THR A 29 -11.88 16.19 0.59
N THR A 30 -11.28 15.90 -0.58
CA THR A 30 -11.54 14.65 -1.29
C THR A 30 -11.10 13.44 -0.47
N ILE A 31 -9.95 13.55 0.19
CA ILE A 31 -9.43 12.47 1.04
C ILE A 31 -10.38 12.24 2.22
N SER A 32 -10.79 13.32 2.90
CA SER A 32 -11.70 13.23 4.05
C SER A 32 -13.02 12.56 3.69
N GLU A 33 -13.56 12.90 2.53
CA GLU A 33 -14.81 12.28 2.04
C GLU A 33 -14.62 10.79 1.77
N ALA A 34 -13.49 10.42 1.19
CA ALA A 34 -13.21 9.03 0.86
C ALA A 34 -13.04 8.13 2.10
N VAL A 35 -12.62 8.70 3.23
CA VAL A 35 -12.42 7.94 4.48
C VAL A 35 -13.44 8.29 5.57
N LYS A 36 -14.57 8.88 5.19
CA LYS A 36 -15.57 9.36 6.17
C LYS A 36 -16.08 8.28 7.11
N GLU A 37 -16.12 7.03 6.68
CA GLU A 37 -16.54 5.90 7.52
C GLU A 37 -15.59 5.62 8.68
N LYS A 38 -14.36 6.12 8.61
CA LYS A 38 -13.40 5.96 9.71
C LYS A 38 -13.74 6.87 10.91
N GLY A 39 -14.54 7.92 10.68
CA GLY A 39 -14.90 8.84 11.73
C GLY A 39 -13.76 9.74 12.20
N TRP A 40 -12.68 9.85 11.44
CA TRP A 40 -11.55 10.68 11.81
C TRP A 40 -11.88 12.17 11.67
N LYS A 41 -11.40 12.96 12.63
CA LYS A 41 -11.50 14.41 12.55
C LYS A 41 -10.57 14.93 11.46
N ARG A 42 -10.88 16.12 10.93
CA ARG A 42 -10.03 16.75 9.92
C ARG A 42 -8.60 16.97 10.43
N SER A 43 -8.46 17.32 11.72
CA SER A 43 -7.13 17.47 12.32
C SER A 43 -6.33 16.16 12.33
N THR A 44 -7.02 15.04 12.53
CA THR A 44 -6.40 13.73 12.51
C THR A 44 -5.90 13.38 11.10
N ILE A 45 -6.71 13.64 10.09
CA ILE A 45 -6.33 13.42 8.69
C ILE A 45 -5.16 14.33 8.32
N ALA A 46 -5.20 15.59 8.74
CA ALA A 46 -4.09 16.53 8.51
C ALA A 46 -2.79 16.02 9.11
N THR A 47 -2.85 15.44 10.32
CA THR A 47 -1.67 14.86 10.97
C THR A 47 -1.10 13.69 10.15
N PHE A 48 -1.97 12.81 9.64
CA PHE A 48 -1.52 11.70 8.79
C PHE A 48 -0.85 12.21 7.50
N LEU A 49 -1.43 13.24 6.89
CA LEU A 49 -0.85 13.82 5.67
C LEU A 49 0.52 14.45 5.94
N VAL A 50 0.67 15.15 7.06
CA VAL A 50 1.96 15.72 7.46
C VAL A 50 3.00 14.60 7.64
N ARG A 51 2.63 13.53 8.32
CA ARG A 51 3.53 12.39 8.53
C ARG A 51 3.95 11.74 7.21
N LEU A 52 3.01 11.56 6.29
CA LEU A 52 3.30 11.00 4.98
C LEU A 52 4.24 11.89 4.16
N LEU A 53 4.05 13.21 4.26
CA LEU A 53 4.95 14.18 3.65
C LEU A 53 6.36 14.08 4.23
N GLU A 54 6.47 14.02 5.56
CA GLU A 54 7.75 13.92 6.25
C GLU A 54 8.49 12.63 5.89
N LYS A 55 7.74 11.54 5.72
CA LYS A 55 8.30 10.24 5.33
C LYS A 55 8.73 10.19 3.86
N GLY A 56 8.33 11.17 3.06
CA GLY A 56 8.62 11.17 1.64
C GLY A 56 7.72 10.25 0.83
N ALA A 57 6.59 9.82 1.39
CA ALA A 57 5.66 8.93 0.70
C ALA A 57 4.76 9.68 -0.29
N ILE A 58 4.50 10.95 -0.03
CA ILE A 58 3.67 11.80 -0.89
C ILE A 58 4.34 13.15 -1.06
N SER A 59 3.90 13.88 -2.09
CA SER A 59 4.27 15.28 -2.28
C SER A 59 2.99 16.12 -2.25
N ALA A 60 3.15 17.42 -1.98
CA ALA A 60 2.05 18.35 -1.98
C ALA A 60 2.39 19.56 -2.85
N LYS A 61 1.41 20.01 -3.60
CA LYS A 61 1.54 21.21 -4.43
C LYS A 61 0.34 22.12 -4.16
N LYS A 62 0.62 23.38 -3.89
CA LYS A 62 -0.46 24.35 -3.69
C LYS A 62 -1.03 24.77 -5.04
N ILE A 63 -2.33 24.59 -5.20
CA ILE A 63 -3.07 25.02 -6.38
C ILE A 63 -4.25 25.85 -5.86
N GLY A 64 -4.25 27.16 -6.18
CA GLY A 64 -5.20 28.06 -5.58
C GLY A 64 -4.98 28.17 -4.07
N LYS A 65 -6.00 27.88 -3.28
CA LYS A 65 -5.93 27.95 -1.82
C LYS A 65 -5.75 26.60 -1.15
N SER A 66 -5.64 25.53 -1.95
CA SER A 66 -5.59 24.18 -1.41
C SER A 66 -4.30 23.47 -1.78
N LEU A 67 -3.89 22.53 -0.92
CA LEU A 67 -2.81 21.61 -1.22
C LEU A 67 -3.37 20.39 -1.91
N TYR A 68 -2.70 19.97 -2.98
CA TYR A 68 -3.03 18.77 -3.73
C TYR A 68 -1.90 17.75 -3.56
N TYR A 69 -2.27 16.54 -3.22
CA TYR A 69 -1.33 15.47 -2.85
C TYR A 69 -1.20 14.45 -3.96
N THR A 70 0.02 14.02 -4.21
CA THR A 70 0.33 12.94 -5.16
C THR A 70 1.29 11.95 -4.51
N PRO A 71 1.23 10.66 -4.90
CA PRO A 71 2.15 9.69 -4.30
C PRO A 71 3.55 9.82 -4.89
N ILE A 72 4.56 9.72 -4.05
CA ILE A 72 5.94 9.50 -4.45
C ILE A 72 6.24 8.01 -4.39
N LEU A 73 5.81 7.38 -3.29
CA LEU A 73 5.90 5.93 -3.10
C LEU A 73 4.79 5.26 -3.92
N ALA A 74 5.17 4.42 -4.87
CA ALA A 74 4.20 3.70 -5.71
C ALA A 74 3.59 2.53 -4.94
N ALA A 75 2.31 2.26 -5.17
CA ALA A 75 1.60 1.16 -4.53
C ALA A 75 2.29 -0.18 -4.78
N LYS A 76 2.69 -0.44 -6.01
CA LYS A 76 3.36 -1.68 -6.40
C LYS A 76 4.68 -1.87 -5.65
N GLU A 77 5.45 -0.80 -5.53
CA GLU A 77 6.73 -0.82 -4.81
C GLU A 77 6.51 -1.10 -3.33
N TYR A 78 5.53 -0.43 -2.72
CA TYR A 78 5.22 -0.64 -1.30
C TYR A 78 4.77 -2.07 -1.02
N LYS A 79 3.88 -2.60 -1.86
CA LYS A 79 3.40 -3.99 -1.73
C LYS A 79 4.54 -4.99 -1.82
N LYS A 80 5.47 -4.75 -2.76
CA LYS A 80 6.64 -5.61 -2.93
C LYS A 80 7.54 -5.59 -1.70
N MET A 81 7.79 -4.41 -1.15
CA MET A 81 8.59 -4.25 0.07
C MET A 81 7.95 -4.95 1.26
N GLN A 82 6.64 -4.80 1.42
CA GLN A 82 5.92 -5.42 2.53
C GLN A 82 5.91 -6.95 2.41
N ALA A 83 5.72 -7.47 1.21
CA ALA A 83 5.75 -8.92 0.98
C ALA A 83 7.12 -9.51 1.31
N LYS A 84 8.19 -8.86 0.85
CA LYS A 84 9.56 -9.30 1.15
C LYS A 84 9.87 -9.24 2.64
N SER A 85 9.43 -8.18 3.30
CA SER A 85 9.64 -8.00 4.73
C SER A 85 8.90 -9.07 5.53
N LEU A 86 7.66 -9.38 5.14
CA LEU A 86 6.86 -10.42 5.77
C LEU A 86 7.55 -11.78 5.69
N ILE A 87 8.04 -12.13 4.51
CA ILE A 87 8.72 -13.41 4.30
C ILE A 87 10.00 -13.48 5.13
N LYS A 88 10.79 -12.40 5.11
CA LYS A 88 12.04 -12.34 5.85
C LYS A 88 11.82 -12.39 7.36
N ASN A 89 10.92 -11.58 7.87
CA ASN A 89 10.80 -11.36 9.32
C ASN A 89 9.88 -12.36 10.01
N LEU A 90 8.85 -12.85 9.34
CA LEU A 90 7.91 -13.78 9.96
C LEU A 90 8.15 -15.23 9.52
N PHE A 91 8.57 -15.44 8.30
CA PHE A 91 8.77 -16.78 7.73
C PHE A 91 10.24 -17.12 7.51
N ASP A 92 11.16 -16.38 8.14
CA ASP A 92 12.60 -16.64 8.09
C ASP A 92 13.14 -16.87 6.68
N GLY A 93 12.57 -16.15 5.71
CA GLY A 93 12.98 -16.23 4.32
C GLY A 93 12.30 -17.35 3.52
N SER A 94 11.42 -18.12 4.16
CA SER A 94 10.80 -19.27 3.48
C SER A 94 9.48 -18.91 2.80
N VAL A 95 9.51 -18.82 1.47
CA VAL A 95 8.31 -18.65 0.65
C VAL A 95 7.39 -19.85 0.81
N GLY A 96 7.98 -21.07 0.91
CA GLY A 96 7.22 -22.30 1.11
C GLY A 96 6.38 -22.26 2.38
N ASP A 97 6.94 -21.75 3.47
CA ASP A 97 6.23 -21.65 4.74
C ASP A 97 5.06 -20.67 4.64
N LEU A 98 5.26 -19.55 3.94
CA LEU A 98 4.18 -18.59 3.69
C LEU A 98 3.03 -19.25 2.93
N VAL A 99 3.35 -19.93 1.82
CA VAL A 99 2.34 -20.59 0.99
C VAL A 99 1.61 -21.66 1.78
N THR A 100 2.35 -22.45 2.56
CA THR A 100 1.75 -23.48 3.41
C THR A 100 0.75 -22.89 4.40
N ALA A 101 1.13 -21.79 5.06
CA ALA A 101 0.25 -21.10 6.00
C ALA A 101 -1.04 -20.62 5.32
N LEU A 102 -0.94 -20.15 4.08
CA LEU A 102 -2.10 -19.67 3.33
C LEU A 102 -3.09 -20.78 2.98
N PHE A 103 -2.61 -22.00 2.79
CA PHE A 103 -3.47 -23.12 2.38
C PHE A 103 -4.05 -23.95 3.53
N GLU A 104 -3.63 -23.70 4.77
CA GLU A 104 -4.12 -24.48 5.91
C GLU A 104 -5.61 -24.32 6.19
N ASP A 105 -6.18 -23.17 5.91
CA ASP A 105 -7.58 -22.87 6.24
C ASP A 105 -8.56 -23.09 5.09
N GLU A 106 -8.10 -23.63 3.98
CA GLU A 106 -8.93 -23.87 2.80
C GLU A 106 -9.67 -22.61 2.32
N GLN A 107 -9.10 -21.43 2.55
CA GLN A 107 -9.71 -20.16 2.15
C GLN A 107 -9.47 -19.78 0.69
N PHE A 108 -8.70 -20.57 -0.03
CA PHE A 108 -8.42 -20.30 -1.43
C PHE A 108 -9.43 -21.01 -2.33
N SER A 109 -10.02 -20.25 -3.24
CA SER A 109 -10.89 -20.79 -4.27
C SER A 109 -10.06 -21.47 -5.36
N ASP A 110 -10.73 -22.27 -6.18
CA ASP A 110 -10.08 -22.88 -7.34
C ASP A 110 -9.52 -21.81 -8.28
N LYS A 111 -10.19 -20.65 -8.36
CA LYS A 111 -9.72 -19.52 -9.14
C LYS A 111 -8.39 -19.00 -8.60
N ASP A 112 -8.28 -18.83 -7.27
CA ASP A 112 -7.06 -18.37 -6.64
C ASP A 112 -5.89 -19.32 -6.92
N ILE A 113 -6.14 -20.61 -6.83
CA ILE A 113 -5.11 -21.63 -7.10
C ILE A 113 -4.65 -21.56 -8.54
N ARG A 114 -5.57 -21.40 -9.48
CA ARG A 114 -5.24 -21.26 -10.90
C ARG A 114 -4.39 -20.00 -11.16
N GLU A 115 -4.73 -18.91 -10.50
CA GLU A 115 -3.96 -17.65 -10.62
C GLU A 115 -2.53 -17.84 -10.12
N LEU A 116 -2.37 -18.51 -8.97
CA LEU A 116 -1.04 -18.79 -8.42
C LEU A 116 -0.21 -19.67 -9.38
N LYS A 117 -0.82 -20.72 -9.91
CA LYS A 117 -0.14 -21.58 -10.87
C LYS A 117 0.32 -20.84 -12.11
N ALA A 118 -0.55 -19.97 -12.64
CA ALA A 118 -0.23 -19.17 -13.82
C ALA A 118 0.98 -18.25 -13.56
N ILE A 119 1.05 -17.66 -12.37
CA ILE A 119 2.16 -16.78 -12.00
C ILE A 119 3.47 -17.57 -11.94
N PHE A 120 3.46 -18.74 -11.31
CA PHE A 120 4.66 -19.58 -11.20
C PHE A 120 5.12 -20.09 -12.57
N GLU A 121 4.20 -20.52 -13.41
CA GLU A 121 4.51 -21.00 -14.75
C GLU A 121 5.13 -19.90 -15.61
N ASP A 122 4.61 -18.66 -15.51
CA ASP A 122 5.17 -17.53 -16.23
C ASP A 122 6.62 -17.26 -15.80
N LYS A 123 6.89 -17.34 -14.51
CA LYS A 123 8.23 -17.13 -13.98
C LYS A 123 9.21 -18.21 -14.46
N GLU A 124 8.78 -19.46 -14.45
CA GLU A 124 9.60 -20.58 -14.95
C GLU A 124 9.88 -20.43 -16.44
N GLY A 125 8.89 -20.00 -17.20
CA GLY A 125 9.05 -19.83 -18.65
C GLY A 125 10.03 -18.75 -19.04
N ARG A 126 10.39 -17.85 -18.12
CA ARG A 126 11.33 -16.76 -18.37
C ARG A 126 12.77 -17.13 -18.09
N ASN A 127 12.99 -18.28 -17.48
CA ASN A 127 14.34 -18.74 -17.22
C ASN A 127 14.91 -19.55 -18.42
#